data_dc2ba1d4a68e4dd150982a7c5e274513
#
_entry.id   dc2ba1d4a68e4dd150982a7c5e274513
#
_cell.length_a   1.000
_cell.length_b   1.000
_cell.length_c   1.000
_cell.angle_alpha   90.00
_cell.angle_beta   90.00
_cell.angle_gamma   90.00
#
_symmetry.space_group_name_H-M   'P 1'
#
loop_
_entity.id
_entity.type
_entity.pdbx_description
1 polymer ?
#
loop_
_entity_poly.entity_id
_entity_poly.type
_entity_poly.pdbx_seq_one_letter_code
_entity_poly.pdbx_strand_id
1 'polypeptide(L)'
;MTDDPVPADQPIAAVLADVDGTLVTKSKALTPRAIDAIEQLHERGVIFAITSGRPPRGMRMLVHPLEMRGPMAAFNGGIIVQPDMTIVDERAIPDDVTPAVIDMILAHGLQAWIYRAAEWYVTDSGTLRAAHEATTVQFQPTVVPDYAGLLDRVVKIVGTSEDHDQVARCEAAVQQQFGDHASAARSQPYYLDVTHPTANKGVVIERMAQYYQIPLEQIATLGDQANDVLMFQRSGLSIAMGNASEEVQRHATYVTASNEDEGFAKAVEELILPRAVAAPVVPPAAAPVIPPA
;
A
#
# COMPACT_ATOMS: atom_id res chain seq x y z
N MET A 1 -3.93 18.72 17.45
CA MET A 1 -4.43 18.75 16.04
C MET A 1 -5.37 19.93 16.00
N THR A 2 -5.14 20.86 15.08
CA THR A 2 -6.02 22.04 14.92
C THR A 2 -7.31 21.57 14.29
N ASP A 3 -8.44 21.84 14.97
CA ASP A 3 -9.82 21.58 14.49
C ASP A 3 -10.25 22.51 13.34
N ASP A 4 -9.31 23.12 12.65
CA ASP A 4 -9.62 24.02 11.54
C ASP A 4 -9.91 23.20 10.29
N PRO A 5 -11.10 23.35 9.68
CA PRO A 5 -11.42 22.69 8.42
C PRO A 5 -10.41 23.09 7.36
N VAL A 6 -9.99 22.11 6.53
CA VAL A 6 -9.12 22.42 5.37
C VAL A 6 -9.74 23.55 4.56
N PRO A 7 -9.00 24.63 4.28
CA PRO A 7 -9.52 25.73 3.48
C PRO A 7 -10.13 25.23 2.18
N ALA A 8 -11.30 25.77 1.83
CA ALA A 8 -12.00 25.35 0.61
C ALA A 8 -11.22 25.64 -0.68
N ASP A 9 -10.23 26.53 -0.58
CA ASP A 9 -9.34 26.99 -1.65
C ASP A 9 -7.96 26.32 -1.66
N GLN A 10 -7.69 25.34 -0.75
CA GLN A 10 -6.40 24.64 -0.76
C GLN A 10 -6.21 23.87 -2.07
N PRO A 11 -5.18 24.19 -2.89
CA PRO A 11 -4.99 23.55 -4.17
C PRO A 11 -4.53 22.10 -4.02
N ILE A 12 -5.05 21.19 -4.86
CA ILE A 12 -4.66 19.79 -4.92
C ILE A 12 -4.06 19.49 -6.29
N ALA A 13 -2.78 19.14 -6.31
CA ALA A 13 -2.02 18.80 -7.51
C ALA A 13 -1.78 17.28 -7.67
N ALA A 14 -1.99 16.50 -6.61
CA ALA A 14 -1.80 15.05 -6.65
C ALA A 14 -2.77 14.30 -5.72
N VAL A 15 -3.05 13.04 -6.07
CA VAL A 15 -3.88 12.11 -5.29
C VAL A 15 -3.09 10.82 -5.08
N LEU A 16 -3.03 10.34 -3.83
CA LEU A 16 -2.53 9.02 -3.47
C LEU A 16 -3.68 8.21 -2.86
N ALA A 17 -4.07 7.14 -3.51
CA ALA A 17 -5.16 6.28 -3.06
C ALA A 17 -4.68 4.89 -2.65
N ASP A 18 -5.24 4.35 -1.57
CA ASP A 18 -5.22 2.93 -1.30
C ASP A 18 -6.06 2.19 -2.35
N VAL A 19 -5.85 0.87 -2.49
CA VAL A 19 -6.53 0.03 -3.48
C VAL A 19 -7.69 -0.74 -2.86
N ASP A 20 -7.40 -1.61 -1.88
CA ASP A 20 -8.37 -2.58 -1.36
C ASP A 20 -9.25 -1.98 -0.26
N GLY A 21 -10.56 -1.87 -0.53
CA GLY A 21 -11.50 -1.18 0.38
C GLY A 21 -11.60 0.32 0.11
N THR A 22 -10.82 0.85 -0.85
CA THR A 22 -10.83 2.26 -1.25
C THR A 22 -11.18 2.41 -2.72
N LEU A 23 -10.27 2.06 -3.62
CA LEU A 23 -10.42 2.23 -5.08
C LEU A 23 -11.27 1.14 -5.73
N VAL A 24 -11.15 -0.09 -5.24
CA VAL A 24 -11.88 -1.25 -5.78
C VAL A 24 -12.96 -1.72 -4.81
N THR A 25 -14.00 -2.34 -5.37
CA THR A 25 -15.08 -2.99 -4.61
C THR A 25 -14.57 -4.21 -3.82
N LYS A 26 -15.42 -4.79 -2.96
CA LYS A 26 -15.11 -6.06 -2.26
C LYS A 26 -14.84 -7.21 -3.24
N SER A 27 -15.48 -7.19 -4.43
CA SER A 27 -15.21 -8.14 -5.51
C SER A 27 -13.93 -7.83 -6.30
N LYS A 28 -13.13 -6.84 -5.87
CA LYS A 28 -11.88 -6.39 -6.51
C LYS A 28 -12.08 -5.81 -7.91
N ALA A 29 -13.25 -5.28 -8.19
CA ALA A 29 -13.58 -4.63 -9.45
C ALA A 29 -13.41 -3.11 -9.35
N LEU A 30 -12.90 -2.49 -10.42
CA LEU A 30 -12.98 -1.05 -10.67
C LEU A 30 -14.38 -0.72 -11.18
N THR A 31 -15.02 0.31 -10.63
CA THR A 31 -16.29 0.79 -11.17
C THR A 31 -16.05 1.75 -12.34
N PRO A 32 -16.96 1.82 -13.32
CA PRO A 32 -16.83 2.80 -14.40
C PRO A 32 -16.69 4.24 -13.88
N ARG A 33 -17.46 4.60 -12.83
CA ARG A 33 -17.41 5.94 -12.24
C ARG A 33 -16.05 6.25 -11.58
N ALA A 34 -15.40 5.26 -10.95
CA ALA A 34 -14.05 5.43 -10.42
C ALA A 34 -13.03 5.66 -11.54
N ILE A 35 -13.15 4.96 -12.68
CA ILE A 35 -12.31 5.18 -13.86
C ILE A 35 -12.53 6.58 -14.42
N ASP A 36 -13.79 6.99 -14.64
CA ASP A 36 -14.15 8.32 -15.15
C ASP A 36 -13.63 9.45 -14.23
N ALA A 37 -13.68 9.24 -12.89
CA ALA A 37 -13.16 10.19 -11.93
C ALA A 37 -11.63 10.37 -12.06
N ILE A 38 -10.89 9.28 -12.29
CA ILE A 38 -9.43 9.33 -12.50
C ILE A 38 -9.10 9.98 -13.84
N GLU A 39 -9.88 9.71 -14.90
CA GLU A 39 -9.73 10.39 -16.19
C GLU A 39 -9.87 11.91 -16.03
N GLN A 40 -10.87 12.37 -15.27
CA GLN A 40 -11.05 13.80 -14.97
C GLN A 40 -9.88 14.39 -14.18
N LEU A 41 -9.24 13.64 -13.27
CA LEU A 41 -8.00 14.08 -12.62
C LEU A 41 -6.88 14.28 -13.66
N HIS A 42 -6.70 13.31 -14.55
CA HIS A 42 -5.70 13.38 -15.61
C HIS A 42 -5.93 14.55 -16.58
N GLU A 43 -7.19 14.83 -16.94
CA GLU A 43 -7.57 15.98 -17.80
C GLU A 43 -7.22 17.32 -17.14
N ARG A 44 -7.27 17.40 -15.81
CA ARG A 44 -6.91 18.61 -15.05
C ARG A 44 -5.41 18.69 -14.71
N GLY A 45 -4.63 17.71 -15.16
CA GLY A 45 -3.20 17.63 -14.87
C GLY A 45 -2.88 17.27 -13.43
N VAL A 46 -3.84 16.70 -12.68
CA VAL A 46 -3.61 16.17 -11.33
C VAL A 46 -2.94 14.80 -11.43
N ILE A 47 -1.85 14.60 -10.68
CA ILE A 47 -1.17 13.33 -10.62
C ILE A 47 -2.03 12.34 -9.82
N PHE A 48 -2.26 11.16 -10.39
CA PHE A 48 -2.89 10.05 -9.69
C PHE A 48 -1.88 8.93 -9.44
N ALA A 49 -1.76 8.50 -8.19
CA ALA A 49 -0.90 7.40 -7.76
C ALA A 49 -1.65 6.46 -6.81
N ILE A 50 -1.20 5.21 -6.74
CA ILE A 50 -1.77 4.19 -5.86
C ILE A 50 -0.72 3.59 -4.93
N THR A 51 -1.16 3.22 -3.73
CA THR A 51 -0.37 2.47 -2.75
C THR A 51 -1.18 1.29 -2.24
N SER A 52 -0.55 0.13 -2.06
CA SER A 52 -1.26 -1.07 -1.63
C SER A 52 -0.36 -2.03 -0.87
N GLY A 53 -0.95 -2.85 0.00
CA GLY A 53 -0.28 -4.01 0.58
C GLY A 53 -0.01 -5.14 -0.42
N ARG A 54 -0.58 -5.07 -1.64
CA ARG A 54 -0.38 -6.05 -2.71
C ARG A 54 1.06 -6.08 -3.20
N PRO A 55 1.53 -7.24 -3.72
CA PRO A 55 2.76 -7.31 -4.49
C PRO A 55 2.65 -6.55 -5.82
N PRO A 56 3.77 -6.16 -6.46
CA PRO A 56 3.75 -5.45 -7.75
C PRO A 56 2.89 -6.13 -8.82
N ARG A 57 3.00 -7.45 -8.97
CA ARG A 57 2.21 -8.23 -9.95
C ARG A 57 0.71 -8.15 -9.67
N GLY A 58 0.30 -8.08 -8.38
CA GLY A 58 -1.09 -7.93 -7.97
C GLY A 58 -1.70 -6.56 -8.26
N MET A 59 -0.88 -5.57 -8.63
CA MET A 59 -1.33 -4.23 -9.04
C MET A 59 -1.40 -4.07 -10.57
N ARG A 60 -0.81 -4.99 -11.34
CA ARG A 60 -0.71 -4.90 -12.80
C ARG A 60 -2.06 -4.73 -13.50
N MET A 61 -3.10 -5.36 -12.94
CA MET A 61 -4.46 -5.29 -13.47
C MET A 61 -5.05 -3.87 -13.45
N LEU A 62 -4.50 -2.97 -12.62
CA LEU A 62 -4.97 -1.59 -12.47
C LEU A 62 -4.30 -0.63 -13.47
N VAL A 63 -3.15 -1.01 -14.04
CA VAL A 63 -2.32 -0.11 -14.87
C VAL A 63 -3.06 0.40 -16.09
N HIS A 64 -3.61 -0.51 -16.89
CA HIS A 64 -4.27 -0.14 -18.14
C HIS A 64 -5.62 0.55 -17.92
N PRO A 65 -6.54 0.02 -17.09
CA PRO A 65 -7.83 0.65 -16.88
C PRO A 65 -7.75 2.07 -16.30
N LEU A 66 -6.71 2.35 -15.51
CA LEU A 66 -6.53 3.66 -14.86
C LEU A 66 -5.54 4.57 -15.61
N GLU A 67 -5.02 4.14 -16.75
CA GLU A 67 -4.01 4.87 -17.50
C GLU A 67 -2.87 5.39 -16.61
N MET A 68 -2.35 4.49 -15.74
CA MET A 68 -1.31 4.88 -14.79
C MET A 68 -0.11 5.51 -15.48
N ARG A 69 0.26 6.72 -15.07
CA ARG A 69 1.30 7.55 -15.71
C ARG A 69 2.57 7.67 -14.86
N GLY A 70 2.53 7.26 -13.62
CA GLY A 70 3.64 7.38 -12.69
C GLY A 70 3.83 6.14 -11.80
N PRO A 71 4.83 6.16 -10.91
CA PRO A 71 5.13 5.05 -10.04
C PRO A 71 3.98 4.66 -9.11
N MET A 72 3.90 3.37 -8.80
CA MET A 72 2.96 2.77 -7.87
C MET A 72 3.73 2.18 -6.68
N ALA A 73 3.16 2.22 -5.48
CA ALA A 73 3.77 1.70 -4.27
C ALA A 73 3.14 0.36 -3.87
N ALA A 74 3.89 -0.73 -4.05
CA ALA A 74 3.54 -2.08 -3.61
C ALA A 74 4.07 -2.35 -2.19
N PHE A 75 3.48 -3.34 -1.49
CA PHE A 75 3.83 -3.71 -0.12
C PHE A 75 3.86 -2.51 0.84
N ASN A 76 2.86 -1.60 0.70
CA ASN A 76 2.76 -0.35 1.47
C ASN A 76 4.00 0.57 1.33
N GLY A 77 4.72 0.50 0.20
CA GLY A 77 5.94 1.26 -0.06
C GLY A 77 7.24 0.47 0.09
N GLY A 78 7.15 -0.84 0.31
CA GLY A 78 8.30 -1.74 0.29
C GLY A 78 8.95 -1.85 -1.10
N ILE A 79 8.14 -1.72 -2.15
CA ILE A 79 8.61 -1.64 -3.54
C ILE A 79 7.90 -0.50 -4.26
N ILE A 80 8.65 0.29 -5.01
CA ILE A 80 8.13 1.26 -5.96
C ILE A 80 8.36 0.72 -7.37
N VAL A 81 7.28 0.66 -8.17
CA VAL A 81 7.33 0.17 -9.56
C VAL A 81 6.77 1.18 -10.53
N GLN A 82 7.33 1.21 -11.73
CA GLN A 82 6.74 1.92 -12.86
C GLN A 82 5.51 1.16 -13.41
N PRO A 83 4.66 1.78 -14.23
CA PRO A 83 3.54 1.08 -14.87
C PRO A 83 3.91 -0.15 -15.69
N ASP A 84 5.14 -0.23 -16.21
CA ASP A 84 5.68 -1.40 -16.91
C ASP A 84 6.18 -2.51 -15.97
N MET A 85 6.02 -2.34 -14.66
CA MET A 85 6.50 -3.20 -13.58
C MET A 85 8.00 -3.17 -13.34
N THR A 86 8.75 -2.24 -13.94
CA THR A 86 10.15 -2.00 -13.60
C THR A 86 10.25 -1.51 -12.16
N ILE A 87 11.00 -2.22 -11.32
CA ILE A 87 11.27 -1.82 -9.93
C ILE A 87 12.25 -0.66 -9.94
N VAL A 88 11.88 0.46 -9.33
CA VAL A 88 12.72 1.68 -9.23
C VAL A 88 13.27 1.90 -7.83
N ASP A 89 12.62 1.32 -6.81
CA ASP A 89 13.12 1.32 -5.44
C ASP A 89 12.60 0.09 -4.68
N GLU A 90 13.41 -0.41 -3.73
CA GLU A 90 13.10 -1.60 -2.94
C GLU A 90 13.61 -1.40 -1.51
N ARG A 91 12.78 -1.75 -0.54
CA ARG A 91 13.08 -1.76 0.89
C ARG A 91 12.99 -3.19 1.40
N ALA A 92 14.10 -3.89 1.33
CA ALA A 92 14.21 -5.25 1.86
C ALA A 92 14.38 -5.24 3.39
N ILE A 93 13.86 -6.26 4.05
CA ILE A 93 14.22 -6.57 5.44
C ILE A 93 15.73 -6.87 5.46
N PRO A 94 16.49 -6.44 6.47
CA PRO A 94 17.92 -6.76 6.53
C PRO A 94 18.19 -8.26 6.39
N ASP A 95 19.15 -8.62 5.54
CA ASP A 95 19.42 -10.03 5.17
C ASP A 95 19.84 -10.87 6.37
N ASP A 96 20.47 -10.27 7.40
CA ASP A 96 20.86 -10.91 8.65
C ASP A 96 19.68 -11.12 9.63
N VAL A 97 18.59 -10.36 9.47
CA VAL A 97 17.36 -10.44 10.27
C VAL A 97 16.36 -11.44 9.66
N THR A 98 16.29 -11.51 8.35
CA THR A 98 15.32 -12.31 7.59
C THR A 98 15.23 -13.78 8.05
N PRO A 99 16.33 -14.54 8.20
CA PRO A 99 16.27 -15.93 8.66
C PRO A 99 15.64 -16.07 10.04
N ALA A 100 16.05 -15.21 10.98
CA ALA A 100 15.57 -15.29 12.37
C ALA A 100 14.07 -14.95 12.49
N VAL A 101 13.55 -14.04 11.65
CA VAL A 101 12.12 -13.74 11.57
C VAL A 101 11.34 -14.95 11.04
N ILE A 102 11.83 -15.61 9.98
CA ILE A 102 11.20 -16.82 9.43
C ILE A 102 11.19 -17.94 10.47
N ASP A 103 12.33 -18.18 11.13
CA ASP A 103 12.45 -19.19 12.19
C ASP A 103 11.47 -18.92 13.34
N MET A 104 11.28 -17.66 13.73
CA MET A 104 10.33 -17.28 14.77
C MET A 104 8.88 -17.55 14.33
N ILE A 105 8.51 -17.20 13.10
CA ILE A 105 7.18 -17.48 12.54
C ILE A 105 6.90 -18.97 12.56
N LEU A 106 7.84 -19.80 12.08
CA LEU A 106 7.72 -21.24 12.06
C LEU A 106 7.67 -21.85 13.48
N ALA A 107 8.49 -21.36 14.42
CA ALA A 107 8.50 -21.80 15.82
C ALA A 107 7.17 -21.49 16.54
N HIS A 108 6.44 -20.46 16.14
CA HIS A 108 5.08 -20.18 16.62
C HIS A 108 4.01 -21.00 15.91
N GLY A 109 4.39 -21.94 15.02
CA GLY A 109 3.47 -22.84 14.31
C GLY A 109 2.70 -22.19 13.16
N LEU A 110 3.10 -20.98 12.72
CA LEU A 110 2.56 -20.35 11.52
C LEU A 110 3.25 -20.92 10.28
N GLN A 111 2.58 -20.85 9.14
CA GLN A 111 3.25 -20.96 7.86
C GLN A 111 3.96 -19.64 7.56
N ALA A 112 5.13 -19.70 6.93
CA ALA A 112 5.85 -18.53 6.44
C ALA A 112 5.79 -18.50 4.91
N TRP A 113 5.52 -17.32 4.35
CA TRP A 113 5.67 -17.02 2.93
C TRP A 113 6.66 -15.89 2.78
N ILE A 114 7.43 -15.86 1.68
CA ILE A 114 8.34 -14.77 1.41
C ILE A 114 8.05 -14.13 0.05
N TYR A 115 8.18 -12.81 0.02
CA TYR A 115 8.17 -12.04 -1.21
C TYR A 115 9.57 -11.44 -1.42
N ARG A 116 10.18 -11.79 -2.55
CA ARG A 116 11.48 -11.31 -2.98
C ARG A 116 11.30 -10.62 -4.32
N ALA A 117 11.56 -9.33 -4.37
CA ALA A 117 11.17 -8.50 -5.51
C ALA A 117 9.66 -8.67 -5.82
N ALA A 118 9.30 -9.05 -7.03
CA ALA A 118 7.91 -9.26 -7.45
C ALA A 118 7.42 -10.71 -7.31
N GLU A 119 8.28 -11.63 -6.83
CA GLU A 119 7.99 -13.07 -6.76
C GLU A 119 7.55 -13.49 -5.36
N TRP A 120 6.64 -14.45 -5.31
CA TRP A 120 6.06 -15.02 -4.09
C TRP A 120 6.46 -16.48 -3.96
N TYR A 121 7.07 -16.84 -2.83
CA TYR A 121 7.56 -18.20 -2.55
C TYR A 121 6.87 -18.76 -1.30
N VAL A 122 6.50 -20.03 -1.39
CA VAL A 122 5.90 -20.80 -0.28
C VAL A 122 6.51 -22.20 -0.25
N THR A 123 6.50 -22.84 0.91
CA THR A 123 6.88 -24.26 1.03
C THR A 123 5.69 -25.20 0.82
N ASP A 124 4.47 -24.71 0.96
CA ASP A 124 3.23 -25.44 0.70
C ASP A 124 2.18 -24.50 0.11
N SER A 125 1.72 -24.78 -1.12
CA SER A 125 0.65 -24.04 -1.79
C SER A 125 -0.74 -24.67 -1.61
N GLY A 126 -0.83 -25.85 -0.97
CA GLY A 126 -2.07 -26.59 -0.78
C GLY A 126 -2.99 -26.05 0.30
N THR A 127 -2.66 -24.93 0.92
CA THR A 127 -3.44 -24.34 2.00
C THR A 127 -4.56 -23.43 1.48
N LEU A 128 -5.64 -23.33 2.25
CA LEU A 128 -6.76 -22.42 1.93
C LEU A 128 -6.28 -20.96 1.83
N ARG A 129 -5.32 -20.55 2.64
CA ARG A 129 -4.78 -19.19 2.64
C ARG A 129 -3.96 -18.89 1.40
N ALA A 130 -3.10 -19.83 0.95
CA ALA A 130 -2.36 -19.67 -0.30
C ALA A 130 -3.30 -19.59 -1.51
N ALA A 131 -4.36 -20.40 -1.56
CA ALA A 131 -5.35 -20.36 -2.62
C ALA A 131 -6.15 -19.02 -2.61
N HIS A 132 -6.51 -18.52 -1.42
CA HIS A 132 -7.18 -17.23 -1.27
C HIS A 132 -6.29 -16.08 -1.74
N GLU A 133 -5.03 -16.05 -1.29
CA GLU A 133 -4.06 -15.02 -1.69
C GLU A 133 -3.81 -15.05 -3.20
N ALA A 134 -3.63 -16.24 -3.80
CA ALA A 134 -3.45 -16.40 -5.24
C ALA A 134 -4.62 -15.81 -6.04
N THR A 135 -5.84 -15.92 -5.54
CA THR A 135 -7.03 -15.31 -6.15
C THR A 135 -7.01 -13.79 -6.00
N THR A 136 -6.59 -13.27 -4.83
CA THR A 136 -6.52 -11.84 -4.54
C THR A 136 -5.47 -11.13 -5.38
N VAL A 137 -4.26 -11.71 -5.46
CA VAL A 137 -3.12 -11.11 -6.19
C VAL A 137 -3.05 -11.53 -7.66
N GLN A 138 -3.89 -12.46 -8.08
CA GLN A 138 -4.04 -12.97 -9.47
C GLN A 138 -2.77 -13.64 -10.03
N PHE A 139 -1.95 -14.25 -9.18
CA PHE A 139 -0.86 -15.13 -9.61
C PHE A 139 -0.55 -16.19 -8.54
N GLN A 140 0.03 -17.30 -8.99
CA GLN A 140 0.37 -18.44 -8.13
C GLN A 140 1.74 -18.25 -7.49
N PRO A 141 1.97 -18.75 -6.24
CA PRO A 141 3.28 -18.79 -5.65
C PRO A 141 4.19 -19.80 -6.34
N THR A 142 5.48 -19.57 -6.23
CA THR A 142 6.49 -20.61 -6.53
C THR A 142 6.67 -21.48 -5.32
N VAL A 143 6.42 -22.78 -5.48
CA VAL A 143 6.61 -23.75 -4.40
C VAL A 143 8.08 -24.17 -4.36
N VAL A 144 8.70 -24.05 -3.20
CA VAL A 144 10.11 -24.41 -2.96
C VAL A 144 10.20 -25.40 -1.79
N PRO A 145 11.22 -26.29 -1.74
CA PRO A 145 11.38 -27.23 -0.64
C PRO A 145 11.71 -26.54 0.68
N ASP A 146 12.44 -25.43 0.61
CA ASP A 146 12.83 -24.56 1.70
C ASP A 146 13.19 -23.18 1.15
N TYR A 147 13.59 -22.23 2.02
CA TYR A 147 13.99 -20.88 1.61
C TYR A 147 15.50 -20.69 1.45
N ALA A 148 16.30 -21.78 1.46
CA ALA A 148 17.75 -21.69 1.26
C ALA A 148 18.07 -21.01 -0.10
N GLY A 149 18.94 -20.00 -0.06
CA GLY A 149 19.31 -19.21 -1.25
C GLY A 149 18.27 -18.16 -1.70
N LEU A 150 17.19 -17.93 -0.91
CA LEU A 150 16.16 -16.93 -1.20
C LEU A 150 16.03 -15.87 -0.10
N LEU A 151 16.92 -15.86 0.88
CA LEU A 151 16.81 -15.02 2.08
C LEU A 151 17.42 -13.63 1.92
N ASP A 152 18.03 -13.34 0.77
CA ASP A 152 18.51 -12.01 0.41
C ASP A 152 17.40 -11.19 -0.25
N ARG A 153 17.38 -9.89 0.02
CA ARG A 153 16.43 -8.95 -0.59
C ARG A 153 14.95 -9.35 -0.41
N VAL A 154 14.60 -9.90 0.73
CA VAL A 154 13.21 -10.22 1.06
C VAL A 154 12.49 -8.95 1.48
N VAL A 155 11.47 -8.55 0.72
CA VAL A 155 10.74 -7.29 0.94
C VAL A 155 9.55 -7.45 1.87
N LYS A 156 9.01 -8.67 1.95
CA LYS A 156 7.90 -8.98 2.84
C LYS A 156 7.95 -10.45 3.24
N ILE A 157 7.73 -10.72 4.51
CA ILE A 157 7.45 -12.06 5.04
C ILE A 157 5.99 -12.06 5.52
N VAL A 158 5.24 -13.11 5.20
CA VAL A 158 3.87 -13.31 5.72
C VAL A 158 3.86 -14.55 6.59
N GLY A 159 3.50 -14.37 7.88
CA GLY A 159 3.12 -15.46 8.77
C GLY A 159 1.62 -15.71 8.69
N THR A 160 1.17 -16.95 8.50
CA THR A 160 -0.28 -17.23 8.43
C THR A 160 -0.70 -18.44 9.21
N SER A 161 -1.86 -18.34 9.89
CA SER A 161 -2.51 -19.42 10.65
C SER A 161 -4.00 -19.20 10.76
N GLU A 162 -4.78 -20.27 10.88
CA GLU A 162 -6.20 -20.20 11.24
C GLU A 162 -6.42 -19.89 12.72
N ASP A 163 -5.41 -20.10 13.57
CA ASP A 163 -5.41 -19.69 14.99
C ASP A 163 -4.97 -18.23 15.10
N HIS A 164 -5.96 -17.31 15.19
CA HIS A 164 -5.71 -15.87 15.26
C HIS A 164 -4.94 -15.44 16.52
N ASP A 165 -5.11 -16.16 17.64
CA ASP A 165 -4.36 -15.89 18.88
C ASP A 165 -2.88 -16.26 18.70
N GLN A 166 -2.61 -17.32 17.93
CA GLN A 166 -1.25 -17.72 17.58
C GLN A 166 -0.57 -16.64 16.71
N VAL A 167 -1.30 -16.08 15.73
CA VAL A 167 -0.80 -14.98 14.92
C VAL A 167 -0.51 -13.75 15.78
N ALA A 168 -1.40 -13.40 16.73
CA ALA A 168 -1.21 -12.27 17.63
C ALA A 168 0.01 -12.46 18.56
N ARG A 169 0.23 -13.68 19.08
CA ARG A 169 1.43 -13.99 19.89
C ARG A 169 2.71 -13.87 19.07
N CYS A 170 2.69 -14.36 17.84
CA CYS A 170 3.84 -14.25 16.93
C CYS A 170 4.14 -12.77 16.60
N GLU A 171 3.12 -11.95 16.30
CA GLU A 171 3.27 -10.51 16.09
C GLU A 171 4.02 -9.84 17.26
N ALA A 172 3.54 -10.07 18.49
CA ALA A 172 4.17 -9.49 19.69
C ALA A 172 5.63 -9.93 19.85
N ALA A 173 5.95 -11.21 19.57
CA ALA A 173 7.29 -11.74 19.66
C ALA A 173 8.23 -11.12 18.59
N VAL A 174 7.77 -11.00 17.34
CA VAL A 174 8.54 -10.36 16.27
C VAL A 174 8.79 -8.89 16.59
N GLN A 175 7.76 -8.15 17.03
CA GLN A 175 7.89 -6.74 17.42
C GLN A 175 8.90 -6.57 18.56
N GLN A 176 8.85 -7.43 19.58
CA GLN A 176 9.73 -7.35 20.73
C GLN A 176 11.19 -7.59 20.36
N GLN A 177 11.46 -8.55 19.47
CA GLN A 177 12.81 -8.95 19.14
C GLN A 177 13.42 -8.21 17.97
N PHE A 178 12.61 -7.80 16.98
CA PHE A 178 13.10 -7.25 15.71
C PHE A 178 12.55 -5.86 15.39
N GLY A 179 11.79 -5.21 16.31
CA GLY A 179 11.08 -3.96 16.04
C GLY A 179 11.96 -2.80 15.56
N ASP A 180 13.27 -2.83 15.86
CA ASP A 180 14.23 -1.83 15.36
C ASP A 180 14.65 -2.07 13.89
N HIS A 181 14.44 -3.30 13.39
CA HIS A 181 14.91 -3.76 12.08
C HIS A 181 13.79 -4.20 11.13
N ALA A 182 12.62 -4.51 11.67
CA ALA A 182 11.47 -4.96 10.89
C ALA A 182 10.16 -4.45 11.52
N SER A 183 9.24 -4.00 10.70
CA SER A 183 7.86 -3.71 11.10
C SER A 183 7.06 -5.00 11.02
N ALA A 184 6.33 -5.34 12.08
CA ALA A 184 5.45 -6.49 12.12
C ALA A 184 4.04 -6.02 12.50
N ALA A 185 3.05 -6.31 11.66
CA ALA A 185 1.66 -5.94 11.91
C ALA A 185 0.70 -6.93 11.24
N ARG A 186 -0.45 -7.15 11.86
CA ARG A 186 -1.50 -7.96 11.24
C ARG A 186 -2.28 -7.14 10.22
N SER A 187 -2.22 -7.54 8.96
CA SER A 187 -3.07 -6.98 7.90
C SER A 187 -4.48 -7.61 7.89
N GLN A 188 -4.59 -8.82 8.43
CA GLN A 188 -5.83 -9.54 8.72
C GLN A 188 -5.63 -10.36 10.01
N PRO A 189 -6.68 -10.81 10.69
CA PRO A 189 -6.52 -11.63 11.90
C PRO A 189 -5.64 -12.87 11.70
N TYR A 190 -5.58 -13.39 10.48
CA TYR A 190 -4.86 -14.59 10.08
C TYR A 190 -3.55 -14.33 9.32
N TYR A 191 -3.18 -13.06 9.08
CA TYR A 191 -1.95 -12.64 8.40
C TYR A 191 -1.10 -11.72 9.26
N LEU A 192 0.12 -12.14 9.56
CA LEU A 192 1.19 -11.31 10.10
C LEU A 192 2.09 -10.87 8.94
N ASP A 193 2.08 -9.60 8.63
CA ASP A 193 2.95 -8.99 7.64
C ASP A 193 4.21 -8.45 8.32
N VAL A 194 5.38 -8.90 7.88
CA VAL A 194 6.67 -8.36 8.31
C VAL A 194 7.36 -7.72 7.12
N THR A 195 7.75 -6.45 7.27
CA THR A 195 8.36 -5.62 6.22
C THR A 195 9.48 -4.76 6.78
N HIS A 196 10.22 -4.05 5.93
CA HIS A 196 11.16 -3.04 6.39
C HIS A 196 10.43 -1.92 7.17
N PRO A 197 10.99 -1.36 8.26
CA PRO A 197 10.31 -0.35 9.09
C PRO A 197 9.83 0.89 8.32
N THR A 198 10.55 1.27 7.26
CA THR A 198 10.17 2.42 6.41
C THR A 198 9.23 2.03 5.25
N ALA A 199 8.82 0.76 5.15
CA ALA A 199 7.79 0.32 4.20
C ALA A 199 6.40 0.62 4.78
N ASN A 200 5.97 1.87 4.71
CA ASN A 200 4.67 2.34 5.18
C ASN A 200 4.14 3.49 4.30
N LYS A 201 2.83 3.66 4.29
CA LYS A 201 2.15 4.64 3.41
C LYS A 201 2.50 6.10 3.73
N GLY A 202 2.94 6.39 4.95
CA GLY A 202 3.45 7.72 5.31
C GLY A 202 4.76 8.07 4.60
N VAL A 203 5.63 7.10 4.37
CA VAL A 203 6.85 7.30 3.58
C VAL A 203 6.51 7.37 2.08
N VAL A 204 5.48 6.66 1.62
CA VAL A 204 5.05 6.73 0.21
C VAL A 204 4.67 8.15 -0.19
N ILE A 205 3.83 8.83 0.60
CA ILE A 205 3.41 10.21 0.28
C ILE A 205 4.59 11.18 0.29
N GLU A 206 5.57 11.02 1.21
CA GLU A 206 6.79 11.84 1.25
C GLU A 206 7.63 11.66 -0.01
N ARG A 207 7.80 10.40 -0.46
CA ARG A 207 8.49 10.09 -1.72
C ARG A 207 7.77 10.62 -2.95
N MET A 208 6.44 10.52 -2.97
CA MET A 208 5.61 11.10 -4.03
C MET A 208 5.81 12.60 -4.11
N ALA A 209 5.77 13.31 -2.96
CA ALA A 209 6.01 14.74 -2.87
C ALA A 209 7.39 15.11 -3.43
N GLN A 210 8.43 14.37 -3.05
CA GLN A 210 9.81 14.58 -3.53
C GLN A 210 9.95 14.29 -5.04
N TYR A 211 9.40 13.17 -5.50
CA TYR A 211 9.50 12.75 -6.90
C TYR A 211 8.85 13.76 -7.85
N TYR A 212 7.66 14.25 -7.51
CA TYR A 212 6.91 15.19 -8.32
C TYR A 212 7.16 16.65 -7.97
N GLN A 213 8.00 16.92 -6.97
CA GLN A 213 8.30 18.27 -6.47
C GLN A 213 7.02 19.05 -6.08
N ILE A 214 6.10 18.36 -5.41
CA ILE A 214 4.81 18.88 -4.94
C ILE A 214 4.85 18.98 -3.41
N PRO A 215 4.42 20.10 -2.80
CA PRO A 215 4.23 20.19 -1.37
C PRO A 215 3.23 19.16 -0.85
N LEU A 216 3.47 18.61 0.34
CA LEU A 216 2.57 17.62 0.98
C LEU A 216 1.14 18.17 1.14
N GLU A 217 1.02 19.47 1.36
CA GLU A 217 -0.24 20.19 1.49
C GLU A 217 -1.08 20.15 0.20
N GLN A 218 -0.47 19.93 -0.96
CA GLN A 218 -1.16 19.79 -2.25
C GLN A 218 -1.45 18.35 -2.65
N ILE A 219 -1.28 17.40 -1.74
CA ILE A 219 -1.58 15.99 -1.97
C ILE A 219 -2.85 15.60 -1.20
N ALA A 220 -3.81 15.04 -1.91
CA ALA A 220 -4.97 14.38 -1.30
C ALA A 220 -4.70 12.88 -1.11
N THR A 221 -5.19 12.31 -0.02
CA THR A 221 -5.07 10.87 0.27
C THR A 221 -6.42 10.25 0.54
N LEU A 222 -6.64 9.02 0.06
CA LEU A 222 -7.84 8.22 0.30
C LEU A 222 -7.45 6.83 0.82
N GLY A 223 -8.16 6.36 1.87
CA GLY A 223 -7.89 5.06 2.49
C GLY A 223 -9.00 4.60 3.41
N ASP A 224 -8.91 3.35 3.89
CA ASP A 224 -9.94 2.75 4.76
C ASP A 224 -9.38 1.98 5.97
N GLN A 225 -8.05 1.74 6.04
CA GLN A 225 -7.42 0.94 7.07
C GLN A 225 -6.47 1.74 7.97
N ALA A 226 -6.08 1.16 9.10
CA ALA A 226 -5.16 1.78 10.07
C ALA A 226 -3.80 2.16 9.45
N ASN A 227 -3.31 1.43 8.45
CA ASN A 227 -2.07 1.76 7.75
C ASN A 227 -2.18 3.01 6.86
N ASP A 228 -3.41 3.48 6.54
CA ASP A 228 -3.67 4.71 5.78
C ASP A 228 -3.54 5.95 6.66
N VAL A 229 -3.71 5.82 7.96
CA VAL A 229 -3.60 6.93 8.90
C VAL A 229 -2.24 7.63 8.77
N LEU A 230 -1.17 6.89 8.49
CA LEU A 230 0.16 7.46 8.31
C LEU A 230 0.26 8.40 7.10
N MET A 231 -0.48 8.15 6.02
CA MET A 231 -0.52 9.09 4.89
C MET A 231 -1.54 10.21 5.14
N PHE A 232 -2.65 9.97 5.86
CA PHE A 232 -3.60 11.01 6.27
C PHE A 232 -2.92 12.11 7.08
N GLN A 233 -2.07 11.74 8.04
CA GLN A 233 -1.34 12.68 8.90
C GLN A 233 -0.35 13.59 8.17
N ARG A 234 0.00 13.27 6.93
CA ARG A 234 1.00 13.97 6.13
C ARG A 234 0.42 14.72 4.93
N SER A 235 -0.78 14.38 4.53
CA SER A 235 -1.44 15.00 3.37
C SER A 235 -2.14 16.31 3.73
N GLY A 236 -2.31 17.19 2.73
CA GLY A 236 -3.09 18.41 2.89
C GLY A 236 -4.59 18.15 2.93
N LEU A 237 -5.05 17.06 2.31
CA LEU A 237 -6.45 16.65 2.30
C LEU A 237 -6.53 15.14 2.51
N SER A 238 -7.01 14.71 3.66
CA SER A 238 -7.20 13.28 3.97
C SER A 238 -8.68 12.90 3.95
N ILE A 239 -9.00 11.78 3.28
CA ILE A 239 -10.37 11.32 3.08
C ILE A 239 -10.44 9.85 3.48
N ALA A 240 -11.20 9.53 4.52
CA ALA A 240 -11.50 8.16 4.89
C ALA A 240 -12.72 7.65 4.14
N MET A 241 -12.69 6.38 3.75
CA MET A 241 -13.85 5.71 3.16
C MET A 241 -14.92 5.45 4.21
N GLY A 242 -16.20 5.40 3.79
CA GLY A 242 -17.32 5.11 4.68
C GLY A 242 -17.32 3.70 5.28
N ASN A 243 -16.60 2.75 4.67
CA ASN A 243 -16.37 1.41 5.21
C ASN A 243 -15.20 1.34 6.21
N ALA A 244 -14.44 2.40 6.40
CA ALA A 244 -13.39 2.45 7.42
C ALA A 244 -13.99 2.42 8.84
N SER A 245 -13.21 1.94 9.81
CA SER A 245 -13.61 2.00 11.22
C SER A 245 -13.71 3.46 11.70
N GLU A 246 -14.53 3.71 12.72
CA GLU A 246 -14.65 5.05 13.31
C GLU A 246 -13.29 5.60 13.80
N GLU A 247 -12.40 4.71 14.23
CA GLU A 247 -11.05 5.08 14.64
C GLU A 247 -10.27 5.65 13.47
N VAL A 248 -10.27 4.99 12.31
CA VAL A 248 -9.60 5.47 11.09
C VAL A 248 -10.24 6.76 10.58
N GLN A 249 -11.59 6.82 10.57
CA GLN A 249 -12.33 8.01 10.11
C GLN A 249 -11.98 9.27 10.93
N ARG A 250 -11.75 9.13 12.24
CA ARG A 250 -11.33 10.26 13.09
C ARG A 250 -9.97 10.86 12.76
N HIS A 251 -9.13 10.14 12.02
CA HIS A 251 -7.82 10.63 11.57
C HIS A 251 -7.87 11.32 10.20
N ALA A 252 -8.99 11.29 9.50
CA ALA A 252 -9.18 11.95 8.21
C ALA A 252 -9.92 13.28 8.36
N THR A 253 -9.68 14.20 7.44
CA THR A 253 -10.39 15.49 7.39
C THR A 253 -11.83 15.33 6.93
N TYR A 254 -12.08 14.41 6.00
CA TYR A 254 -13.40 14.10 5.46
C TYR A 254 -13.67 12.60 5.48
N VAL A 255 -14.94 12.25 5.52
CA VAL A 255 -15.42 10.88 5.31
C VAL A 255 -16.33 10.88 4.10
N THR A 256 -16.05 10.01 3.13
CA THR A 256 -16.87 9.79 1.94
C THR A 256 -17.79 8.57 2.12
N ALA A 257 -18.51 8.16 1.06
CA ALA A 257 -19.28 6.92 1.06
C ALA A 257 -18.38 5.68 1.11
N SER A 258 -18.97 4.49 1.24
CA SER A 258 -18.20 3.24 1.18
C SER A 258 -17.68 2.97 -0.24
N ASN A 259 -16.69 2.09 -0.36
CA ASN A 259 -16.18 1.63 -1.64
C ASN A 259 -17.23 0.87 -2.47
N GLU A 260 -18.28 0.34 -1.84
CA GLU A 260 -19.44 -0.27 -2.51
C GLU A 260 -20.45 0.76 -3.02
N ASP A 261 -20.41 1.99 -2.49
CA ASP A 261 -21.34 3.08 -2.80
C ASP A 261 -20.66 4.23 -3.54
N GLU A 262 -19.67 3.92 -4.38
CA GLU A 262 -18.91 4.89 -5.20
C GLU A 262 -18.17 5.95 -4.38
N GLY A 263 -17.71 5.59 -3.17
CA GLY A 263 -17.08 6.55 -2.25
C GLY A 263 -15.83 7.20 -2.81
N PHE A 264 -15.00 6.44 -3.55
CA PHE A 264 -13.80 6.98 -4.21
C PHE A 264 -14.18 8.05 -5.25
N ALA A 265 -15.10 7.73 -6.17
CA ALA A 265 -15.52 8.67 -7.22
C ALA A 265 -16.17 9.91 -6.63
N LYS A 266 -17.06 9.76 -5.64
CA LYS A 266 -17.69 10.90 -4.93
C LYS A 266 -16.64 11.80 -4.28
N ALA A 267 -15.65 11.23 -3.61
CA ALA A 267 -14.57 12.01 -3.00
C ALA A 267 -13.77 12.80 -4.04
N VAL A 268 -13.46 12.19 -5.17
CA VAL A 268 -12.78 12.88 -6.28
C VAL A 268 -13.64 14.02 -6.81
N GLU A 269 -14.90 13.76 -7.16
CA GLU A 269 -15.80 14.71 -7.77
C GLU A 269 -16.16 15.88 -6.85
N GLU A 270 -16.45 15.59 -5.57
CA GLU A 270 -17.01 16.57 -4.64
C GLU A 270 -15.93 17.32 -3.83
N LEU A 271 -14.79 16.66 -3.55
CA LEU A 271 -13.78 17.24 -2.66
C LEU A 271 -12.47 17.58 -3.37
N ILE A 272 -12.05 16.81 -4.39
CA ILE A 272 -10.74 16.98 -5.02
C ILE A 272 -10.83 17.85 -6.28
N LEU A 273 -11.72 17.52 -7.23
CA LEU A 273 -11.84 18.25 -8.49
C LEU A 273 -12.14 19.75 -8.33
N PRO A 274 -12.94 20.20 -7.35
CA PRO A 274 -13.12 21.63 -7.08
C PRO A 274 -11.84 22.37 -6.66
N ARG A 275 -10.84 21.64 -6.16
CA ARG A 275 -9.53 22.12 -5.69
C ARG A 275 -8.37 21.80 -6.65
N ALA A 276 -8.67 21.13 -7.77
CA ALA A 276 -7.67 20.62 -8.69
C ALA A 276 -6.85 21.72 -9.34
N VAL A 277 -5.53 21.59 -9.27
CA VAL A 277 -4.57 22.41 -10.02
C VAL A 277 -3.61 21.47 -10.75
N ALA A 278 -3.12 21.89 -11.92
CA ALA A 278 -2.15 21.10 -12.65
C ALA A 278 -0.85 20.98 -11.85
N ALA A 279 -0.35 19.75 -11.75
CA ALA A 279 0.95 19.48 -11.15
C ALA A 279 2.07 20.11 -12.00
N PRO A 280 3.23 20.45 -11.40
CA PRO A 280 4.41 20.85 -12.14
C PRO A 280 4.77 19.79 -13.18
N VAL A 281 5.11 20.20 -14.40
CA VAL A 281 5.68 19.30 -15.40
C VAL A 281 7.10 18.96 -14.95
N VAL A 282 7.25 17.84 -14.26
CA VAL A 282 8.58 17.30 -13.95
C VAL A 282 9.04 16.54 -15.19
N PRO A 283 10.15 16.93 -15.84
CA PRO A 283 10.73 16.10 -16.89
C PRO A 283 11.02 14.72 -16.29
N PRO A 284 10.96 13.62 -17.07
CA PRO A 284 11.28 12.29 -16.57
C PRO A 284 12.73 12.32 -16.04
N ALA A 285 12.89 12.69 -14.79
CA ALA A 285 14.15 12.53 -14.10
C ALA A 285 14.42 11.03 -14.02
N ALA A 286 15.64 10.65 -14.35
CA ALA A 286 16.14 9.34 -13.92
C ALA A 286 15.70 9.17 -12.46
N ALA A 287 14.95 8.09 -12.17
CA ALA A 287 14.39 7.86 -10.85
C ALA A 287 15.45 8.22 -9.80
N PRO A 288 15.17 9.10 -8.82
CA PRO A 288 16.16 9.45 -7.84
C PRO A 288 16.62 8.14 -7.20
N VAL A 289 17.88 7.80 -7.40
CA VAL A 289 18.56 6.78 -6.61
C VAL A 289 18.55 7.35 -5.19
N ILE A 290 17.55 6.99 -4.41
CA ILE A 290 17.52 7.37 -3.00
C ILE A 290 18.66 6.63 -2.37
N PRO A 291 19.66 7.33 -1.77
CA PRO A 291 20.79 6.67 -1.15
C PRO A 291 20.27 5.68 -0.09
N PRO A 292 20.92 4.52 0.08
CA PRO A 292 20.61 3.63 1.18
C PRO A 292 20.70 4.40 2.48
N ALA A 293 19.70 4.19 3.35
CA ALA A 293 19.65 4.79 4.69
C ALA A 293 20.71 4.19 5.59
#